data_22b19c744431be7809b0abbd4bab6b60
#
_entry.id   22b19c744431be7809b0abbd4bab6b60
#
_cell.length_a   1.000
_cell.length_b   1.000
_cell.length_c   1.000
_cell.angle_alpha   90.00
_cell.angle_beta   90.00
_cell.angle_gamma   90.00
#
_symmetry.space_group_name_H-M   'P 1'
#
loop_
_entity.id
_entity.type
_entity.pdbx_description
1 polymer ?
#
loop_
_entity_poly.entity_id
_entity_poly.type
_entity_poly.pdbx_seq_one_letter_code
_entity_poly.pdbx_strand_id
1 'polypeptide(L)'
;MIFYPIFYAPNENWAVAASLESGGFSPDCAFAMSATLGGVCLAFENIFGKDILRQYPRLTVLNSSETPQCFSGAQLIFLSTEGNYPQQHIYQFAHELCHFVIHKPVCSAYRWLSETLCEVMSWCALSWVYEHREDAPLWPCRGIYASFPDYIANSRQDRLELDGQPLRQFVAQNLSHLRGDCYDRRMNRAIANELFPLFRDHPELWQAALQLPQL
;
A
#
# COMPACT_ATOMS: atom_id res chain seq x y z
N MET A 1 8.83 19.63 -14.33
CA MET A 1 8.14 18.42 -13.84
C MET A 1 6.91 18.22 -14.70
N ILE A 2 6.72 17.02 -15.24
CA ILE A 2 5.54 16.65 -16.05
C ILE A 2 4.66 15.77 -15.18
N PHE A 3 3.36 16.06 -15.16
CA PHE A 3 2.38 15.28 -14.42
C PHE A 3 1.59 14.38 -15.36
N TYR A 4 1.44 13.12 -14.98
CA TYR A 4 0.59 12.14 -15.64
C TYR A 4 -0.61 11.85 -14.74
N PRO A 5 -1.85 11.89 -15.26
CA PRO A 5 -3.01 11.52 -14.46
C PRO A 5 -2.89 10.06 -14.04
N ILE A 6 -3.29 9.74 -12.80
CA ILE A 6 -3.45 8.35 -12.38
C ILE A 6 -4.67 7.80 -13.11
N PHE A 7 -4.49 6.69 -13.84
CA PHE A 7 -5.59 6.01 -14.53
C PHE A 7 -6.62 5.56 -13.50
N TYR A 8 -7.89 5.84 -13.79
CA TYR A 8 -9.01 5.47 -12.90
C TYR A 8 -8.94 6.08 -11.50
N ALA A 9 -8.25 7.21 -11.37
CA ALA A 9 -8.29 7.99 -10.15
C ALA A 9 -9.72 8.45 -9.84
N PRO A 10 -10.10 8.51 -8.56
CA PRO A 10 -11.44 8.95 -8.15
C PRO A 10 -11.70 10.42 -8.47
N ASN A 11 -10.64 11.21 -8.64
CA ASN A 11 -10.65 12.62 -8.99
C ASN A 11 -9.65 12.88 -10.11
N GLU A 12 -9.96 13.78 -11.02
CA GLU A 12 -9.10 14.18 -12.14
C GLU A 12 -7.76 14.83 -11.70
N ASN A 13 -7.68 15.27 -10.46
CA ASN A 13 -6.50 15.95 -9.90
C ASN A 13 -5.47 15.01 -9.27
N TRP A 14 -5.66 13.70 -9.35
CA TRP A 14 -4.67 12.74 -8.90
C TRP A 14 -3.65 12.51 -10.01
N ALA A 15 -2.36 12.67 -9.68
CA ALA A 15 -1.30 12.62 -10.67
C ALA A 15 -0.01 11.99 -10.14
N VAL A 16 0.71 11.34 -11.06
CA VAL A 16 2.10 10.92 -10.87
C VAL A 16 3.00 11.99 -11.50
N ALA A 17 3.99 12.47 -10.75
CA ALA A 17 4.99 13.38 -11.28
C ALA A 17 6.20 12.63 -11.80
N ALA A 18 6.49 12.80 -13.09
CA ALA A 18 7.76 12.40 -13.67
C ALA A 18 8.80 13.51 -13.45
N SER A 19 9.85 13.23 -12.68
CA SER A 19 11.00 14.11 -12.57
C SER A 19 12.16 13.54 -13.38
N LEU A 20 12.61 14.28 -14.37
CA LEU A 20 13.79 13.91 -15.18
C LEU A 20 15.10 14.13 -14.40
N GLU A 21 15.08 14.94 -13.34
CA GLU A 21 16.29 15.41 -12.65
C GLU A 21 16.74 14.51 -11.49
N SER A 22 15.88 13.63 -11.00
CA SER A 22 16.13 12.83 -9.78
C SER A 22 16.27 11.32 -10.01
N GLY A 23 16.69 10.89 -11.21
CA GLY A 23 16.64 9.46 -11.58
C GLY A 23 15.23 8.91 -11.65
N GLY A 24 14.25 9.81 -11.72
CA GLY A 24 12.83 9.54 -11.76
C GLY A 24 12.42 8.90 -13.08
N PHE A 25 11.15 8.64 -13.21
CA PHE A 25 10.56 7.90 -14.31
C PHE A 25 10.81 8.53 -15.67
N SER A 26 11.18 7.72 -16.65
CA SER A 26 10.95 8.09 -18.04
C SER A 26 9.44 8.29 -18.26
N PRO A 27 9.03 9.03 -19.33
CA PRO A 27 7.60 9.17 -19.64
C PRO A 27 6.86 7.84 -19.73
N ASP A 28 7.49 6.81 -20.29
CA ASP A 28 6.89 5.48 -20.43
C ASP A 28 6.72 4.80 -19.07
N CYS A 29 7.71 4.92 -18.19
CA CYS A 29 7.61 4.41 -16.82
C CYS A 29 6.53 5.16 -16.02
N ALA A 30 6.42 6.47 -16.17
CA ALA A 30 5.39 7.27 -15.51
C ALA A 30 3.99 6.88 -15.97
N PHE A 31 3.82 6.59 -17.28
CA PHE A 31 2.55 6.10 -17.81
C PHE A 31 2.19 4.71 -17.26
N ALA A 32 3.12 3.76 -17.30
CA ALA A 32 2.91 2.41 -16.75
C ALA A 32 2.58 2.46 -15.26
N MET A 33 3.31 3.28 -14.50
CA MET A 33 3.05 3.52 -13.09
C MET A 33 1.66 4.11 -12.86
N SER A 34 1.28 5.13 -13.63
CA SER A 34 -0.03 5.75 -13.54
C SER A 34 -1.16 4.72 -13.69
N ALA A 35 -1.01 3.77 -14.63
CA ALA A 35 -1.96 2.68 -14.81
C ALA A 35 -1.99 1.71 -13.61
N THR A 36 -0.81 1.32 -13.11
CA THR A 36 -0.73 0.39 -11.95
C THR A 36 -1.27 1.01 -10.66
N LEU A 37 -1.02 2.31 -10.43
CA LEU A 37 -1.59 3.02 -9.29
C LEU A 37 -3.11 3.17 -9.39
N GLY A 38 -3.65 3.29 -10.60
CA GLY A 38 -5.10 3.23 -10.85
C GLY A 38 -5.70 1.90 -10.40
N GLY A 39 -4.99 0.79 -10.62
CA GLY A 39 -5.39 -0.53 -10.10
C GLY A 39 -5.48 -0.56 -8.57
N VAL A 40 -4.54 0.09 -7.87
CA VAL A 40 -4.60 0.24 -6.40
C VAL A 40 -5.81 1.07 -5.97
N CYS A 41 -6.12 2.16 -6.67
CA CYS A 41 -7.32 2.95 -6.39
C CYS A 41 -8.59 2.10 -6.49
N LEU A 42 -8.71 1.27 -7.53
CA LEU A 42 -9.84 0.36 -7.70
C LEU A 42 -9.92 -0.69 -6.59
N ALA A 43 -8.78 -1.25 -6.16
CA ALA A 43 -8.73 -2.16 -5.02
C ALA A 43 -9.23 -1.49 -3.73
N PHE A 44 -8.82 -0.26 -3.46
CA PHE A 44 -9.27 0.51 -2.30
C PHE A 44 -10.77 0.84 -2.37
N GLU A 45 -11.28 1.23 -3.53
CA GLU A 45 -12.71 1.47 -3.72
C GLU A 45 -13.53 0.19 -3.53
N ASN A 46 -13.00 -0.96 -3.93
CA ASN A 46 -13.64 -2.26 -3.70
C ASN A 46 -13.69 -2.62 -2.21
N ILE A 47 -12.63 -2.34 -1.47
CA ILE A 47 -12.48 -2.68 -0.04
C ILE A 47 -13.26 -1.71 0.85
N PHE A 48 -13.13 -0.41 0.62
CA PHE A 48 -13.64 0.63 1.51
C PHE A 48 -14.92 1.31 1.00
N GLY A 49 -15.30 1.06 -0.25
CA GLY A 49 -16.40 1.74 -0.93
C GLY A 49 -15.93 2.90 -1.83
N LYS A 50 -16.73 3.21 -2.85
CA LYS A 50 -16.39 4.14 -3.94
C LYS A 50 -16.06 5.57 -3.51
N ASP A 51 -16.52 5.98 -2.33
CA ASP A 51 -16.33 7.36 -1.87
C ASP A 51 -15.10 7.55 -0.98
N ILE A 52 -14.41 6.46 -0.61
CA ILE A 52 -13.27 6.54 0.32
C ILE A 52 -12.16 7.45 -0.19
N LEU A 53 -11.85 7.40 -1.47
CA LEU A 53 -10.77 8.18 -2.06
C LEU A 53 -11.24 9.57 -2.55
N ARG A 54 -12.55 9.78 -2.73
CA ARG A 54 -13.11 11.05 -3.23
C ARG A 54 -13.01 12.21 -2.24
N GLN A 55 -12.89 11.92 -0.98
CA GLN A 55 -12.66 12.93 0.06
C GLN A 55 -11.28 13.60 -0.03
N TYR A 56 -10.40 13.08 -0.88
CA TYR A 56 -9.09 13.64 -1.16
C TYR A 56 -9.10 14.29 -2.57
N PRO A 57 -9.35 15.60 -2.67
CA PRO A 57 -9.58 16.25 -3.97
C PRO A 57 -8.36 16.28 -4.87
N ARG A 58 -7.16 16.12 -4.28
CA ARG A 58 -5.89 16.16 -5.01
C ARG A 58 -4.87 15.25 -4.35
N LEU A 59 -4.30 14.33 -5.10
CA LEU A 59 -3.18 13.53 -4.66
C LEU A 59 -2.05 13.60 -5.69
N THR A 60 -0.85 13.87 -5.24
CA THR A 60 0.34 13.81 -6.08
C THR A 60 1.26 12.71 -5.57
N VAL A 61 1.68 11.83 -6.48
CA VAL A 61 2.65 10.78 -6.20
C VAL A 61 3.97 11.16 -6.85
N LEU A 62 5.03 11.20 -6.05
CA LEU A 62 6.38 11.51 -6.48
C LEU A 62 7.28 10.29 -6.25
N ASN A 63 8.28 10.10 -7.10
CA ASN A 63 9.36 9.18 -6.79
C ASN A 63 10.51 9.94 -6.13
N SER A 64 11.09 9.36 -5.09
CA SER A 64 12.22 9.87 -4.33
C SER A 64 13.23 8.76 -4.14
N SER A 65 14.49 9.09 -3.92
CA SER A 65 15.52 8.13 -3.48
C SER A 65 15.44 7.82 -1.99
N GLU A 66 14.55 8.50 -1.27
CA GLU A 66 14.35 8.32 0.16
C GLU A 66 13.30 7.21 0.46
N THR A 67 13.10 6.95 1.74
CA THR A 67 12.08 6.00 2.21
C THR A 67 10.69 6.45 1.75
N PRO A 68 9.80 5.53 1.33
CA PRO A 68 8.41 5.87 1.03
C PRO A 68 7.74 6.57 2.21
N GLN A 69 6.93 7.59 1.93
CA GLN A 69 6.30 8.42 2.95
C GLN A 69 4.97 8.99 2.47
N CYS A 70 4.05 9.12 3.41
CA CYS A 70 2.76 9.77 3.22
C CYS A 70 2.68 11.10 3.97
N PHE A 71 2.33 12.17 3.27
CA PHE A 71 2.06 13.50 3.82
C PHE A 71 0.60 13.87 3.58
N SER A 72 -0.29 13.32 4.40
CA SER A 72 -1.74 13.45 4.22
C SER A 72 -2.23 14.90 4.17
N GLY A 73 -1.67 15.80 5.00
CA GLY A 73 -2.01 17.22 4.99
C GLY A 73 -1.62 17.93 3.70
N ALA A 74 -0.58 17.48 3.01
CA ALA A 74 -0.13 18.02 1.72
C ALA A 74 -0.74 17.25 0.53
N GLN A 75 -1.47 16.19 0.76
CA GLN A 75 -1.97 15.24 -0.25
C GLN A 75 -0.85 14.76 -1.17
N LEU A 76 0.24 14.29 -0.56
CA LEU A 76 1.47 13.92 -1.23
C LEU A 76 1.95 12.56 -0.73
N ILE A 77 2.30 11.68 -1.66
CA ILE A 77 2.93 10.40 -1.39
C ILE A 77 4.27 10.34 -2.13
N PHE A 78 5.33 9.99 -1.40
CA PHE A 78 6.62 9.64 -1.98
C PHE A 78 6.76 8.13 -2.06
N LEU A 79 7.26 7.67 -3.21
CA LEU A 79 7.69 6.28 -3.41
C LEU A 79 9.20 6.28 -3.64
N SER A 80 9.85 5.16 -3.30
CA SER A 80 11.29 4.97 -3.50
C SER A 80 11.52 3.73 -4.38
N THR A 81 11.01 3.78 -5.61
CA THR A 81 11.15 2.69 -6.54
C THR A 81 12.21 3.00 -7.59
N GLU A 82 13.02 2.02 -7.92
CA GLU A 82 13.97 2.13 -9.02
C GLU A 82 13.40 1.45 -10.26
N GLY A 83 13.50 2.15 -11.40
CA GLY A 83 13.17 1.57 -12.70
C GLY A 83 11.70 1.19 -12.85
N ASN A 84 11.46 0.14 -13.63
CA ASN A 84 10.11 -0.29 -14.02
C ASN A 84 9.70 -1.54 -13.22
N TYR A 85 9.45 -1.37 -11.94
CA TYR A 85 9.01 -2.43 -11.03
C TYR A 85 7.56 -2.21 -10.58
N PRO A 86 6.57 -2.59 -11.40
CA PRO A 86 5.15 -2.32 -11.12
C PRO A 86 4.67 -2.93 -9.80
N GLN A 87 5.17 -4.12 -9.43
CA GLN A 87 4.85 -4.74 -8.15
C GLN A 87 5.33 -3.91 -6.95
N GLN A 88 6.51 -3.29 -7.06
CA GLN A 88 7.04 -2.43 -6.00
C GLN A 88 6.26 -1.10 -5.92
N HIS A 89 5.87 -0.55 -7.09
CA HIS A 89 5.03 0.64 -7.13
C HIS A 89 3.69 0.40 -6.41
N ILE A 90 3.01 -0.70 -6.73
CA ILE A 90 1.74 -1.05 -6.09
C ILE A 90 1.92 -1.29 -4.61
N TYR A 91 2.94 -2.07 -4.23
CA TYR A 91 3.21 -2.39 -2.83
C TYR A 91 3.42 -1.13 -1.99
N GLN A 92 4.32 -0.24 -2.41
CA GLN A 92 4.62 0.98 -1.69
C GLN A 92 3.43 1.95 -1.72
N PHE A 93 2.78 2.11 -2.87
CA PHE A 93 1.63 3.01 -2.96
C PHE A 93 0.46 2.54 -2.11
N ALA A 94 0.15 1.25 -2.09
CA ALA A 94 -0.91 0.71 -1.25
C ALA A 94 -0.60 0.89 0.25
N HIS A 95 0.68 0.73 0.65
CA HIS A 95 1.14 1.00 2.01
C HIS A 95 0.88 2.46 2.41
N GLU A 96 1.41 3.39 1.64
CA GLU A 96 1.29 4.82 1.93
C GLU A 96 -0.15 5.34 1.78
N LEU A 97 -0.91 4.79 0.82
CA LEU A 97 -2.33 5.12 0.66
C LEU A 97 -3.17 4.60 1.83
N CYS A 98 -2.79 3.47 2.43
CA CYS A 98 -3.44 2.97 3.63
C CYS A 98 -3.25 3.94 4.81
N HIS A 99 -2.04 4.43 5.05
CA HIS A 99 -1.81 5.50 6.02
C HIS A 99 -2.64 6.74 5.70
N PHE A 100 -2.71 7.10 4.41
CA PHE A 100 -3.45 8.25 3.93
C PHE A 100 -4.96 8.12 4.20
N VAL A 101 -5.52 6.94 4.00
CA VAL A 101 -6.95 6.64 4.23
C VAL A 101 -7.28 6.56 5.73
N ILE A 102 -6.39 6.02 6.55
CA ILE A 102 -6.52 6.05 8.02
C ILE A 102 -6.48 7.51 8.54
N HIS A 103 -5.80 8.42 7.83
CA HIS A 103 -5.81 9.89 7.85
C HIS A 103 -5.53 10.59 9.18
N LYS A 104 -5.82 10.04 10.32
CA LYS A 104 -5.56 10.68 11.63
C LYS A 104 -4.32 10.08 12.26
N PRO A 105 -3.54 10.89 13.01
CA PRO A 105 -2.43 10.33 13.78
C PRO A 105 -2.91 9.20 14.68
N VAL A 106 -2.36 8.03 14.49
CA VAL A 106 -2.58 6.89 15.38
C VAL A 106 -1.79 7.13 16.66
N CYS A 107 -2.41 6.84 17.82
CA CYS A 107 -1.72 6.89 19.09
C CYS A 107 -0.40 6.08 19.04
N SER A 108 0.65 6.59 19.67
CA SER A 108 1.98 5.96 19.63
C SER A 108 1.96 4.50 20.09
N ALA A 109 1.05 4.14 20.99
CA ALA A 109 0.87 2.76 21.47
C ALA A 109 0.41 1.78 20.38
N TYR A 110 -0.19 2.27 19.26
CA TYR A 110 -0.76 1.47 18.19
C TYR A 110 -0.11 1.74 16.81
N ARG A 111 0.96 2.52 16.72
CA ARG A 111 1.65 2.77 15.45
C ARG A 111 2.11 1.49 14.78
N TRP A 112 2.65 0.56 15.54
CA TRP A 112 3.06 -0.75 15.02
C TRP A 112 1.90 -1.50 14.34
N LEU A 113 0.67 -1.39 14.88
CA LEU A 113 -0.51 -2.00 14.27
C LEU A 113 -0.89 -1.29 12.97
N SER A 114 -0.75 0.04 12.91
CA SER A 114 -0.92 0.80 11.66
C SER A 114 0.06 0.32 10.59
N GLU A 115 1.35 0.21 10.91
CA GLU A 115 2.38 -0.31 9.99
C GLU A 115 2.06 -1.75 9.54
N THR A 116 1.65 -2.60 10.49
CA THR A 116 1.23 -3.98 10.19
C THR A 116 0.04 -4.02 9.21
N LEU A 117 -0.99 -3.19 9.43
CA LEU A 117 -2.16 -3.13 8.55
C LEU A 117 -1.80 -2.57 7.16
N CYS A 118 -0.90 -1.60 7.08
CA CYS A 118 -0.41 -1.09 5.80
C CYS A 118 0.37 -2.18 5.02
N GLU A 119 1.14 -3.03 5.71
CA GLU A 119 1.79 -4.20 5.11
C GLU A 119 0.75 -5.20 4.56
N VAL A 120 -0.29 -5.52 5.32
CA VAL A 120 -1.42 -6.37 4.88
C VAL A 120 -2.11 -5.76 3.66
N MET A 121 -2.38 -4.45 3.67
CA MET A 121 -3.02 -3.76 2.56
C MET A 121 -2.19 -3.83 1.28
N SER A 122 -0.86 -3.72 1.38
CA SER A 122 0.04 -3.87 0.25
C SER A 122 -0.14 -5.23 -0.45
N TRP A 123 -0.23 -6.31 0.32
CA TRP A 123 -0.46 -7.66 -0.23
C TRP A 123 -1.90 -7.85 -0.74
N CYS A 124 -2.89 -7.28 -0.08
CA CYS A 124 -4.29 -7.31 -0.54
C CYS A 124 -4.45 -6.58 -1.88
N ALA A 125 -3.86 -5.38 -2.03
CA ALA A 125 -3.90 -4.61 -3.25
C ALA A 125 -3.19 -5.33 -4.42
N LEU A 126 -2.00 -5.89 -4.17
CA LEU A 126 -1.28 -6.69 -5.17
C LEU A 126 -2.09 -7.91 -5.62
N SER A 127 -2.71 -8.64 -4.67
CA SER A 127 -3.54 -9.80 -4.96
C SER A 127 -4.76 -9.40 -5.78
N TRP A 128 -5.46 -8.34 -5.36
CA TRP A 128 -6.64 -7.85 -6.04
C TRP A 128 -6.34 -7.41 -7.49
N VAL A 129 -5.29 -6.63 -7.72
CA VAL A 129 -4.88 -6.19 -9.06
C VAL A 129 -4.51 -7.39 -9.93
N TYR A 130 -3.82 -8.38 -9.38
CA TYR A 130 -3.49 -9.61 -10.11
C TYR A 130 -4.73 -10.41 -10.51
N GLU A 131 -5.67 -10.57 -9.59
CA GLU A 131 -6.91 -11.33 -9.81
C GLU A 131 -7.80 -10.66 -10.87
N HIS A 132 -7.82 -9.32 -10.93
CA HIS A 132 -8.62 -8.51 -11.86
C HIS A 132 -7.85 -8.05 -13.11
N ARG A 133 -6.64 -8.55 -13.36
CA ARG A 133 -5.79 -8.10 -14.48
C ARG A 133 -6.39 -8.29 -15.87
N GLU A 134 -7.35 -9.17 -16.00
CA GLU A 134 -8.08 -9.42 -17.25
C GLU A 134 -9.33 -8.55 -17.38
N ASP A 135 -9.72 -7.83 -16.33
CA ASP A 135 -10.89 -6.98 -16.34
C ASP A 135 -10.56 -5.64 -16.99
N ALA A 136 -11.55 -5.04 -17.63
CA ALA A 136 -11.45 -3.63 -17.99
C ALA A 136 -11.57 -2.80 -16.69
N PRO A 137 -10.67 -1.86 -16.44
CA PRO A 137 -9.70 -1.24 -17.36
C PRO A 137 -8.26 -1.78 -17.26
N LEU A 138 -7.99 -2.80 -16.48
CA LEU A 138 -6.62 -3.28 -16.18
C LEU A 138 -6.01 -4.14 -17.30
N TRP A 139 -6.82 -4.77 -18.14
CA TRP A 139 -6.37 -5.71 -19.16
C TRP A 139 -5.26 -5.19 -20.11
N PRO A 140 -5.17 -3.89 -20.48
CA PRO A 140 -4.09 -3.42 -21.34
C PRO A 140 -2.70 -3.60 -20.74
N CYS A 141 -2.64 -3.65 -19.40
CA CYS A 141 -1.40 -3.79 -18.63
C CYS A 141 -1.18 -5.21 -18.08
N ARG A 142 -2.03 -6.18 -18.42
CA ARG A 142 -2.03 -7.54 -17.81
C ARG A 142 -0.67 -8.23 -17.79
N GLY A 143 0.16 -8.00 -18.79
CA GLY A 143 1.49 -8.62 -18.90
C GLY A 143 2.46 -8.21 -17.79
N ILE A 144 2.29 -7.03 -17.21
CA ILE A 144 3.16 -6.55 -16.13
C ILE A 144 2.78 -7.15 -14.77
N TYR A 145 1.60 -7.75 -14.64
CA TYR A 145 1.12 -8.33 -13.38
C TYR A 145 1.52 -9.80 -13.17
N ALA A 146 2.14 -10.44 -14.17
CA ALA A 146 2.47 -11.87 -14.13
C ALA A 146 3.39 -12.26 -12.97
N SER A 147 4.27 -11.35 -12.52
CA SER A 147 5.24 -11.58 -11.43
C SER A 147 4.68 -11.30 -10.03
N PHE A 148 3.43 -10.85 -9.89
CA PHE A 148 2.88 -10.44 -8.60
C PHE A 148 2.77 -11.56 -7.57
N PRO A 149 2.32 -12.79 -7.92
CA PRO A 149 2.26 -13.89 -6.96
C PRO A 149 3.63 -14.19 -6.33
N ASP A 150 4.69 -14.22 -7.16
CA ASP A 150 6.05 -14.47 -6.68
C ASP A 150 6.56 -13.32 -5.80
N TYR A 151 6.24 -12.08 -6.17
CA TYR A 151 6.59 -10.90 -5.36
C TYR A 151 5.90 -10.94 -3.99
N ILE A 152 4.61 -11.26 -3.94
CA ILE A 152 3.87 -11.42 -2.68
C ILE A 152 4.50 -12.53 -1.84
N ALA A 153 4.73 -13.70 -2.43
CA ALA A 153 5.33 -14.83 -1.73
C ALA A 153 6.70 -14.49 -1.14
N ASN A 154 7.58 -13.86 -1.93
CA ASN A 154 8.92 -13.45 -1.50
C ASN A 154 8.87 -12.37 -0.41
N SER A 155 8.01 -11.36 -0.54
CA SER A 155 7.88 -10.29 0.47
C SER A 155 7.38 -10.81 1.82
N ARG A 156 6.62 -11.90 1.83
CA ARG A 156 6.12 -12.57 3.04
C ARG A 156 7.16 -13.46 3.72
N GLN A 157 8.24 -13.82 3.06
CA GLN A 157 9.31 -14.67 3.64
C GLN A 157 10.25 -13.89 4.57
N ASP A 158 10.50 -12.60 4.30
CA ASP A 158 11.35 -11.75 5.13
C ASP A 158 10.60 -11.29 6.39
N ARG A 159 10.42 -12.21 7.34
CA ARG A 159 9.73 -12.00 8.61
C ARG A 159 10.36 -12.81 9.74
N LEU A 160 9.96 -12.50 10.97
CA LEU A 160 10.18 -13.41 12.11
C LEU A 160 9.16 -14.54 12.05
N GLU A 161 9.55 -15.72 12.51
CA GLU A 161 8.64 -16.84 12.66
C GLU A 161 7.91 -16.78 14.01
N LEU A 162 6.66 -17.22 14.03
CA LEU A 162 5.90 -17.32 15.27
C LEU A 162 6.24 -18.58 16.08
N ASP A 163 7.03 -19.50 15.53
CA ASP A 163 7.45 -20.77 16.16
C ASP A 163 6.27 -21.61 16.69
N GLY A 164 5.14 -21.57 15.95
CA GLY A 164 3.92 -22.32 16.29
C GLY A 164 3.09 -21.72 17.42
N GLN A 165 3.48 -20.57 17.99
CA GLN A 165 2.67 -19.92 19.00
C GLN A 165 1.49 -19.15 18.38
N PRO A 166 0.36 -19.03 19.09
CA PRO A 166 -0.78 -18.20 18.64
C PRO A 166 -0.39 -16.74 18.49
N LEU A 167 -0.92 -16.06 17.45
CA LEU A 167 -0.65 -14.64 17.17
C LEU A 167 -0.83 -13.75 18.41
N ARG A 168 -1.91 -13.97 19.18
CA ARG A 168 -2.17 -13.19 20.42
C ARG A 168 -1.03 -13.30 21.43
N GLN A 169 -0.46 -14.49 21.58
CA GLN A 169 0.65 -14.73 22.51
C GLN A 169 1.92 -14.06 21.98
N PHE A 170 2.22 -14.20 20.69
CA PHE A 170 3.35 -13.54 20.04
C PHE A 170 3.30 -12.03 20.24
N VAL A 171 2.16 -11.39 19.95
CA VAL A 171 1.97 -9.94 20.14
C VAL A 171 2.13 -9.54 21.59
N ALA A 172 1.53 -10.29 22.55
CA ALA A 172 1.62 -9.96 23.95
C ALA A 172 3.06 -10.01 24.50
N GLN A 173 3.84 -11.00 24.07
CA GLN A 173 5.25 -11.14 24.47
C GLN A 173 6.15 -10.05 23.88
N ASN A 174 5.83 -9.55 22.69
CA ASN A 174 6.64 -8.58 21.96
C ASN A 174 6.07 -7.14 22.04
N LEU A 175 5.02 -6.90 22.83
CA LEU A 175 4.30 -5.62 22.83
C LEU A 175 5.20 -4.43 23.21
N SER A 176 6.15 -4.62 24.14
CA SER A 176 7.10 -3.57 24.53
C SER A 176 8.02 -3.19 23.36
N HIS A 177 8.51 -4.18 22.62
CA HIS A 177 9.33 -3.96 21.42
C HIS A 177 8.52 -3.25 20.33
N LEU A 178 7.34 -3.76 19.98
CA LEU A 178 6.43 -3.19 18.98
C LEU A 178 6.10 -1.72 19.26
N ARG A 179 5.94 -1.34 20.52
CA ARG A 179 5.71 0.05 20.93
C ARG A 179 6.97 0.91 20.89
N GLY A 180 8.14 0.31 21.12
CA GLY A 180 9.43 0.99 21.11
C GLY A 180 9.99 1.19 19.68
N ASP A 181 9.78 0.20 18.81
CA ASP A 181 10.17 0.22 17.40
C ASP A 181 9.00 -0.21 16.52
N CYS A 182 8.13 0.72 16.22
CA CYS A 182 6.96 0.47 15.37
C CYS A 182 7.32 0.18 13.90
N TYR A 183 8.55 0.45 13.48
CA TYR A 183 9.03 0.27 12.12
C TYR A 183 9.84 -1.02 11.93
N ASP A 184 9.93 -1.90 12.94
CA ASP A 184 10.53 -3.21 12.76
C ASP A 184 9.73 -4.03 11.74
N ARG A 185 10.19 -3.94 10.49
CA ARG A 185 9.50 -4.56 9.34
C ARG A 185 9.37 -6.06 9.48
N ARG A 186 10.36 -6.75 10.05
CA ARG A 186 10.30 -8.21 10.21
C ARG A 186 9.26 -8.62 11.23
N MET A 187 9.13 -7.86 12.30
CA MET A 187 8.10 -8.05 13.32
C MET A 187 6.71 -7.76 12.76
N ASN A 188 6.55 -6.61 12.08
CA ASN A 188 5.28 -6.23 11.46
C ASN A 188 4.85 -7.25 10.41
N ARG A 189 5.77 -7.77 9.59
CA ARG A 189 5.49 -8.81 8.59
C ARG A 189 5.11 -10.15 9.22
N ALA A 190 5.70 -10.52 10.36
CA ALA A 190 5.29 -11.73 11.08
C ALA A 190 3.80 -11.67 11.43
N ILE A 191 3.35 -10.56 12.00
CA ILE A 191 1.95 -10.34 12.36
C ILE A 191 1.08 -10.20 11.11
N ALA A 192 1.51 -9.41 10.13
CA ALA A 192 0.79 -9.20 8.88
C ALA A 192 0.55 -10.50 8.11
N ASN A 193 1.51 -11.43 8.15
CA ASN A 193 1.37 -12.74 7.50
C ASN A 193 0.21 -13.57 8.05
N GLU A 194 -0.03 -13.50 9.35
CA GLU A 194 -1.17 -14.17 10.00
C GLU A 194 -2.50 -13.45 9.72
N LEU A 195 -2.45 -12.13 9.59
CA LEU A 195 -3.64 -11.32 9.32
C LEU A 195 -4.05 -11.31 7.84
N PHE A 196 -3.11 -11.47 6.92
CA PHE A 196 -3.34 -11.34 5.48
C PHE A 196 -4.49 -12.22 4.96
N PRO A 197 -4.53 -13.56 5.21
CA PRO A 197 -5.65 -14.37 4.74
C PRO A 197 -6.99 -13.91 5.30
N LEU A 198 -7.00 -13.46 6.57
CA LEU A 198 -8.21 -12.98 7.23
C LEU A 198 -8.77 -11.72 6.55
N PHE A 199 -7.92 -10.72 6.31
CA PHE A 199 -8.33 -9.45 5.69
C PHE A 199 -8.61 -9.57 4.18
N ARG A 200 -7.95 -10.52 3.49
CA ARG A 200 -8.23 -10.82 2.10
C ARG A 200 -9.59 -11.50 1.93
N ASP A 201 -9.89 -12.48 2.78
CA ASP A 201 -11.10 -13.28 2.68
C ASP A 201 -12.32 -12.61 3.34
N HIS A 202 -12.08 -11.60 4.21
CA HIS A 202 -13.08 -10.82 4.95
C HIS A 202 -12.82 -9.30 4.81
N PRO A 203 -13.04 -8.72 3.62
CA PRO A 203 -12.74 -7.30 3.37
C PRO A 203 -13.54 -6.34 4.27
N GLU A 204 -14.66 -6.75 4.85
CA GLU A 204 -15.43 -5.98 5.81
C GLU A 204 -14.64 -5.60 7.08
N LEU A 205 -13.61 -6.38 7.42
CA LEU A 205 -12.73 -6.10 8.57
C LEU A 205 -11.93 -4.80 8.40
N TRP A 206 -11.72 -4.35 7.17
CA TRP A 206 -11.05 -3.09 6.90
C TRP A 206 -11.78 -1.87 7.47
N GLN A 207 -13.09 -1.97 7.69
CA GLN A 207 -13.85 -0.91 8.37
C GLN A 207 -13.36 -0.71 9.82
N ALA A 208 -12.87 -1.76 10.48
CA ALA A 208 -12.26 -1.64 11.80
C ALA A 208 -10.91 -0.91 11.76
N ALA A 209 -10.13 -1.06 10.68
CA ALA A 209 -8.87 -0.36 10.52
C ALA A 209 -9.05 1.18 10.46
N LEU A 210 -10.18 1.66 9.92
CA LEU A 210 -10.53 3.08 9.89
C LEU A 210 -10.81 3.66 11.30
N GLN A 211 -11.06 2.80 12.29
CA GLN A 211 -11.29 3.22 13.67
C GLN A 211 -9.99 3.28 14.49
N LEU A 212 -8.87 2.80 13.96
CA LEU A 212 -7.59 2.77 14.67
C LEU A 212 -7.16 4.13 15.29
N PRO A 213 -7.37 5.28 14.62
CA PRO A 213 -7.05 6.58 15.21
C PRO A 213 -7.90 6.97 16.43
N GLN A 214 -8.96 6.23 16.71
CA GLN A 214 -9.87 6.51 17.84
C GLN A 214 -9.49 5.73 19.11
N LEU A 215 -8.53 4.78 18.99
CA LEU A 215 -7.97 4.02 20.10
C LEU A 215 -6.84 4.78 20.79
#